data_1f37af61ae34074ffd4694e72a2cf851
#
_entry.id   1f37af61ae34074ffd4694e72a2cf851
#
_cell.length_a   1.000
_cell.length_b   1.000
_cell.length_c   1.000
_cell.angle_alpha   90.00
_cell.angle_beta   90.00
_cell.angle_gamma   90.00
#
_symmetry.space_group_name_H-M   'P 1'
#
loop_
_entity.id
_entity.type
_entity.pdbx_description
1 polymer ?
#
loop_
_entity_poly.entity_id
_entity_poly.type
_entity_poly.pdbx_seq_one_letter_code
_entity_poly.pdbx_strand_id
1 'polypeptide(L)'
;MEKVLMKTEGILRAEEVAPPEEYCEKVCLYSIRYQSDDCEVEGYVGFPLLHNGPWPGLIFNRGGNREFGFLRPEIICKYAQFGYAVFGSQYRGNQGGTGQEEFGGADVNDVIHLIDIALKVPCVRKEGIYMVGHSRGGMMTYRACAIDKRIRAAGIHAGLADAFIMYDRFHDGEYDMRQDMQDLIGGSPEEMPEEYARRSAVCWADKILVPLIICQGTNDWRVIPEQAYKMDKALSEAGKEHKLIIYEGADHSLKGTTYIADVLAWFDEHPL
;
A
#
# COMPACT_ATOMS: atom_id res chain seq x y z
N MET A 1 -6.04 8.19 22.38
CA MET A 1 -6.14 8.30 20.92
C MET A 1 -7.53 7.88 20.40
N GLU A 2 -8.17 6.83 20.95
CA GLU A 2 -9.51 6.38 20.53
C GLU A 2 -10.54 7.52 20.40
N LYS A 3 -10.67 8.37 21.44
CA LYS A 3 -11.57 9.54 21.40
C LYS A 3 -11.21 10.56 20.32
N VAL A 4 -9.95 10.62 19.90
CA VAL A 4 -9.51 11.49 18.80
C VAL A 4 -9.95 10.89 17.48
N LEU A 5 -9.70 9.58 17.28
CA LEU A 5 -10.15 8.86 16.09
C LEU A 5 -11.67 8.92 15.93
N MET A 6 -12.44 8.64 17.00
CA MET A 6 -13.91 8.70 16.96
C MET A 6 -14.50 10.08 16.66
N LYS A 7 -13.72 11.16 16.83
CA LYS A 7 -14.11 12.52 16.43
C LYS A 7 -13.63 12.91 15.03
N THR A 8 -12.82 12.06 14.41
CA THR A 8 -12.30 12.30 13.06
C THR A 8 -13.37 11.93 12.05
N GLU A 9 -13.77 12.88 11.23
CA GLU A 9 -14.76 12.67 10.17
C GLU A 9 -14.31 11.53 9.22
N GLY A 10 -15.20 10.61 8.93
CA GLY A 10 -14.96 9.42 8.13
C GLY A 10 -14.64 8.18 8.96
N ILE A 11 -14.30 8.28 10.25
CA ILE A 11 -14.17 7.14 11.15
C ILE A 11 -15.54 6.78 11.73
N LEU A 12 -15.97 5.54 11.55
CA LEU A 12 -17.24 5.00 12.04
C LEU A 12 -17.06 4.25 13.38
N ARG A 13 -15.91 3.61 13.56
CA ARG A 13 -15.52 2.88 14.78
C ARG A 13 -14.01 2.94 14.95
N ALA A 14 -13.57 3.04 16.19
CA ALA A 14 -12.16 2.88 16.55
C ALA A 14 -12.09 2.19 17.91
N GLU A 15 -11.36 1.10 18.00
CA GLU A 15 -11.18 0.30 19.21
C GLU A 15 -9.70 0.03 19.42
N GLU A 16 -9.20 0.26 20.63
CA GLU A 16 -7.83 -0.09 20.97
C GLU A 16 -7.65 -1.60 20.95
N VAL A 17 -6.60 -2.05 20.30
CA VAL A 17 -6.24 -3.48 20.22
C VAL A 17 -4.81 -3.66 20.69
N ALA A 18 -4.54 -4.80 21.34
CA ALA A 18 -3.19 -5.10 21.80
C ALA A 18 -2.25 -5.23 20.59
N PRO A 19 -1.18 -4.46 20.51
CA PRO A 19 -0.15 -4.69 19.51
C PRO A 19 0.57 -6.02 19.77
N PRO A 20 1.27 -6.60 18.78
CA PRO A 20 2.14 -7.75 19.02
C PRO A 20 3.17 -7.44 20.11
N GLU A 21 3.57 -8.46 20.89
CA GLU A 21 4.40 -8.33 22.10
C GLU A 21 5.65 -7.46 21.88
N GLU A 22 6.33 -7.62 20.74
CA GLU A 22 7.56 -6.86 20.40
C GLU A 22 7.33 -5.36 20.22
N TYR A 23 6.07 -4.90 20.10
CA TYR A 23 5.67 -3.50 19.87
C TYR A 23 4.87 -2.88 21.02
N CYS A 24 4.56 -3.63 22.10
CA CYS A 24 3.72 -3.16 23.19
C CYS A 24 4.18 -1.85 23.85
N GLU A 25 5.50 -1.64 23.94
CA GLU A 25 6.08 -0.43 24.52
C GLU A 25 6.39 0.66 23.47
N LYS A 26 6.14 0.38 22.19
CA LYS A 26 6.54 1.25 21.06
C LYS A 26 5.36 1.84 20.31
N VAL A 27 4.23 1.14 20.28
CA VAL A 27 3.10 1.49 19.42
C VAL A 27 1.77 1.32 20.16
N CYS A 28 0.90 2.31 20.04
CA CYS A 28 -0.51 2.22 20.39
C CYS A 28 -1.30 1.90 19.12
N LEU A 29 -2.06 0.80 19.12
CA LEU A 29 -2.72 0.24 17.93
C LEU A 29 -4.23 0.27 18.08
N TYR A 30 -4.92 0.62 16.99
CA TYR A 30 -6.38 0.65 16.90
C TYR A 30 -6.86 -0.14 15.68
N SER A 31 -7.89 -0.95 15.84
CA SER A 31 -8.74 -1.34 14.73
C SER A 31 -9.71 -0.20 14.42
N ILE A 32 -9.94 0.06 13.15
CA ILE A 32 -10.87 1.10 12.69
C ILE A 32 -11.83 0.54 11.66
N ARG A 33 -13.03 1.13 11.64
CA ARG A 33 -13.95 1.06 10.51
C ARG A 33 -14.15 2.48 10.00
N TYR A 34 -14.07 2.66 8.69
CA TYR A 34 -14.18 3.98 8.09
C TYR A 34 -15.04 3.98 6.83
N GLN A 35 -15.58 5.15 6.49
CA GLN A 35 -16.37 5.34 5.29
C GLN A 35 -15.48 5.53 4.07
N SER A 36 -15.77 4.78 3.01
CA SER A 36 -15.15 4.91 1.69
C SER A 36 -16.23 4.77 0.62
N ASP A 37 -16.52 5.84 -0.11
CA ASP A 37 -17.68 5.94 -0.98
C ASP A 37 -18.97 5.55 -0.21
N ASP A 38 -19.73 4.58 -0.71
CA ASP A 38 -20.90 3.98 -0.05
C ASP A 38 -20.57 2.73 0.80
N CYS A 39 -19.27 2.42 0.96
CA CYS A 39 -18.79 1.24 1.68
C CYS A 39 -18.26 1.57 3.07
N GLU A 40 -18.44 0.64 3.99
CA GLU A 40 -17.73 0.60 5.27
C GLU A 40 -16.51 -0.30 5.16
N VAL A 41 -15.33 0.21 5.47
CA VAL A 41 -14.05 -0.49 5.26
C VAL A 41 -13.33 -0.68 6.59
N GLU A 42 -12.82 -1.88 6.83
CA GLU A 42 -12.00 -2.19 7.99
C GLU A 42 -10.53 -1.83 7.76
N GLY A 43 -9.83 -1.47 8.84
CA GLY A 43 -8.42 -1.15 8.79
C GLY A 43 -7.77 -1.08 10.15
N TYR A 44 -6.52 -0.64 10.17
CA TYR A 44 -5.77 -0.41 11.40
C TYR A 44 -5.09 0.96 11.38
N VAL A 45 -4.90 1.51 12.57
CA VAL A 45 -4.10 2.72 12.80
C VAL A 45 -3.12 2.47 13.94
N GLY A 46 -1.83 2.77 13.71
CA GLY A 46 -0.79 2.71 14.73
C GLY A 46 -0.17 4.08 14.99
N PHE A 47 -0.01 4.44 16.26
CA PHE A 47 0.67 5.66 16.67
C PHE A 47 1.93 5.33 17.48
N PRO A 48 3.06 6.03 17.24
CA PRO A 48 4.28 5.80 17.98
C PRO A 48 4.16 6.30 19.41
N LEU A 49 4.59 5.50 20.40
CA LEU A 49 4.63 5.87 21.81
C LEU A 49 5.92 6.61 22.20
N LEU A 50 7.03 6.32 21.51
CA LEU A 50 8.36 6.85 21.83
C LEU A 50 8.68 8.18 21.14
N HIS A 51 7.77 8.71 20.34
CA HIS A 51 7.94 9.94 19.56
C HIS A 51 6.81 10.92 19.85
N ASN A 52 7.14 12.19 20.04
CA ASN A 52 6.14 13.24 20.21
C ASN A 52 5.55 13.67 18.87
N GLY A 53 4.23 13.85 18.81
CA GLY A 53 3.55 14.40 17.65
C GLY A 53 3.73 15.92 17.48
N PRO A 54 3.26 16.52 16.38
CA PRO A 54 2.54 15.84 15.29
C PRO A 54 3.45 14.93 14.45
N TRP A 55 2.95 13.73 14.15
CA TRP A 55 3.71 12.74 13.43
C TRP A 55 3.50 12.83 11.90
N PRO A 56 4.50 12.51 11.07
CA PRO A 56 4.27 12.26 9.66
C PRO A 56 3.29 11.09 9.49
N GLY A 57 2.30 11.25 8.61
CA GLY A 57 1.37 10.20 8.28
C GLY A 57 1.96 9.25 7.24
N LEU A 58 1.63 7.97 7.36
CA LEU A 58 2.01 6.94 6.41
C LEU A 58 0.82 6.03 6.12
N ILE A 59 0.49 5.84 4.84
CA ILE A 59 -0.48 4.83 4.41
C ILE A 59 0.27 3.57 4.00
N PHE A 60 -0.12 2.42 4.57
CA PHE A 60 0.39 1.12 4.15
C PHE A 60 -0.67 0.37 3.33
N ASN A 61 -0.32 0.01 2.10
CA ASN A 61 -1.14 -0.75 1.17
C ASN A 61 -0.74 -2.23 1.20
N ARG A 62 -1.65 -3.07 1.69
CA ARG A 62 -1.43 -4.52 1.78
C ARG A 62 -1.38 -5.20 0.42
N GLY A 63 -0.71 -6.33 0.36
CA GLY A 63 -0.77 -7.29 -0.75
C GLY A 63 -1.97 -8.24 -0.64
N GLY A 64 -2.00 -9.22 -1.54
CA GLY A 64 -3.02 -10.25 -1.59
C GLY A 64 -4.41 -9.74 -2.01
N ASN A 65 -5.37 -10.63 -1.99
CA ASN A 65 -6.77 -10.40 -2.36
C ASN A 65 -7.67 -11.26 -1.49
N ARG A 66 -8.90 -10.84 -1.29
CA ARG A 66 -9.90 -11.56 -0.49
C ARG A 66 -9.32 -11.99 0.88
N GLU A 67 -9.43 -13.27 1.24
CA GLU A 67 -8.90 -13.81 2.49
C GLU A 67 -7.38 -14.02 2.50
N PHE A 68 -6.73 -13.93 1.32
CA PHE A 68 -5.28 -14.07 1.23
C PHE A 68 -4.58 -12.74 1.47
N GLY A 69 -3.65 -12.71 2.43
CA GLY A 69 -2.79 -11.55 2.67
C GLY A 69 -3.46 -10.37 3.38
N PHE A 70 -4.39 -10.63 4.30
CA PHE A 70 -4.96 -9.57 5.15
C PHE A 70 -3.89 -8.69 5.78
N LEU A 71 -4.22 -7.41 5.92
CA LEU A 71 -3.40 -6.50 6.69
C LEU A 71 -3.32 -6.96 8.15
N ARG A 72 -2.12 -7.25 8.59
CA ARG A 72 -1.84 -7.68 9.96
C ARG A 72 -1.33 -6.53 10.82
N PRO A 73 -1.68 -6.52 12.12
CA PRO A 73 -1.21 -5.53 13.08
C PRO A 73 0.30 -5.31 13.08
N GLU A 74 1.09 -6.38 12.90
CA GLU A 74 2.55 -6.34 12.89
C GLU A 74 3.09 -5.36 11.85
N ILE A 75 2.44 -5.28 10.69
CA ILE A 75 2.89 -4.42 9.58
C ILE A 75 2.70 -2.95 9.93
N ILE A 76 1.57 -2.61 10.56
CA ILE A 76 1.32 -1.24 11.02
C ILE A 76 2.34 -0.85 12.09
N CYS A 77 2.55 -1.72 13.09
CA CYS A 77 3.48 -1.48 14.17
C CYS A 77 4.94 -1.36 13.67
N LYS A 78 5.28 -2.13 12.63
CA LYS A 78 6.61 -2.16 12.03
C LYS A 78 7.06 -0.79 11.51
N TYR A 79 6.16 0.01 10.95
CA TYR A 79 6.46 1.38 10.53
C TYR A 79 6.20 2.41 11.63
N ALA A 80 5.16 2.22 12.46
CA ALA A 80 4.82 3.15 13.51
C ALA A 80 5.94 3.33 14.56
N GLN A 81 6.71 2.26 14.87
CA GLN A 81 7.83 2.35 15.81
C GLN A 81 8.91 3.35 15.38
N PHE A 82 8.97 3.74 14.11
CA PHE A 82 9.93 4.72 13.58
C PHE A 82 9.39 6.17 13.59
N GLY A 83 8.29 6.43 14.29
CA GLY A 83 7.80 7.80 14.47
C GLY A 83 6.72 8.22 13.48
N TYR A 84 6.10 7.30 12.75
CA TYR A 84 5.00 7.57 11.83
C TYR A 84 3.65 7.24 12.46
N ALA A 85 2.63 8.05 12.18
CA ALA A 85 1.24 7.65 12.35
C ALA A 85 0.84 6.82 11.13
N VAL A 86 0.68 5.51 11.30
CA VAL A 86 0.51 4.55 10.20
C VAL A 86 -0.94 4.13 10.07
N PHE A 87 -1.50 4.24 8.89
CA PHE A 87 -2.85 3.83 8.55
C PHE A 87 -2.81 2.75 7.48
N GLY A 88 -3.67 1.75 7.58
CA GLY A 88 -3.77 0.70 6.57
C GLY A 88 -5.18 0.19 6.41
N SER A 89 -5.54 -0.12 5.17
CA SER A 89 -6.85 -0.60 4.75
C SER A 89 -6.86 -2.11 4.54
N GLN A 90 -7.96 -2.77 4.92
CA GLN A 90 -8.25 -4.14 4.47
C GLN A 90 -8.82 -4.18 3.04
N TYR A 91 -9.16 -3.02 2.48
CA TYR A 91 -9.98 -2.79 1.29
C TYR A 91 -11.42 -3.28 1.46
N ARG A 92 -12.35 -2.68 0.69
CA ARG A 92 -13.79 -2.99 0.73
C ARG A 92 -14.07 -4.48 0.53
N GLY A 93 -15.13 -4.98 1.15
CA GLY A 93 -15.54 -6.38 1.08
C GLY A 93 -14.74 -7.35 1.95
N ASN A 94 -13.72 -6.87 2.68
CA ASN A 94 -12.85 -7.71 3.50
C ASN A 94 -13.07 -7.51 5.00
N GLN A 95 -12.85 -8.56 5.79
CA GLN A 95 -12.88 -8.55 7.27
C GLN A 95 -14.16 -7.95 7.89
N GLY A 96 -15.30 -8.16 7.25
CA GLY A 96 -16.60 -7.64 7.70
C GLY A 96 -16.93 -6.23 7.20
N GLY A 97 -16.09 -5.65 6.34
CA GLY A 97 -16.42 -4.47 5.56
C GLY A 97 -17.46 -4.76 4.47
N THR A 98 -18.10 -3.72 3.95
CA THR A 98 -19.08 -3.82 2.85
C THR A 98 -18.46 -3.57 1.48
N GLY A 99 -19.24 -3.77 0.42
CA GLY A 99 -18.80 -3.62 -0.97
C GLY A 99 -18.07 -4.84 -1.50
N GLN A 100 -17.41 -4.68 -2.62
CA GLN A 100 -16.62 -5.73 -3.29
C GLN A 100 -15.25 -5.21 -3.68
N GLU A 101 -14.25 -6.04 -3.47
CA GLU A 101 -12.88 -5.82 -3.91
C GLU A 101 -12.77 -6.01 -5.42
N GLU A 102 -12.02 -5.13 -6.10
CA GLU A 102 -11.88 -5.12 -7.56
C GLU A 102 -10.43 -5.20 -8.04
N PHE A 103 -9.53 -5.67 -7.20
CA PHE A 103 -8.10 -5.80 -7.51
C PHE A 103 -7.49 -4.53 -8.12
N GLY A 104 -7.65 -3.40 -7.46
CA GLY A 104 -7.18 -2.09 -7.94
C GLY A 104 -8.18 -1.38 -8.84
N GLY A 105 -9.47 -1.68 -8.73
CA GLY A 105 -10.58 -0.92 -9.30
C GLY A 105 -11.03 0.20 -8.35
N ALA A 106 -12.30 0.17 -7.93
CA ALA A 106 -12.87 1.14 -7.00
C ALA A 106 -12.25 1.07 -5.59
N ASP A 107 -11.65 -0.06 -5.21
CA ASP A 107 -10.92 -0.23 -3.95
C ASP A 107 -9.68 0.67 -3.81
N VAL A 108 -9.23 1.34 -4.87
CA VAL A 108 -8.25 2.44 -4.78
C VAL A 108 -8.82 3.63 -4.01
N ASN A 109 -10.13 3.87 -4.08
CA ASN A 109 -10.78 4.93 -3.32
C ASN A 109 -10.66 4.72 -1.81
N ASP A 110 -10.59 3.48 -1.35
CA ASP A 110 -10.39 3.16 0.08
C ASP A 110 -9.06 3.73 0.59
N VAL A 111 -8.03 3.72 -0.26
CA VAL A 111 -6.72 4.32 0.03
C VAL A 111 -6.82 5.85 0.03
N ILE A 112 -7.52 6.45 -0.94
CA ILE A 112 -7.66 7.91 -1.05
C ILE A 112 -8.46 8.47 0.12
N HIS A 113 -9.59 7.85 0.48
CA HIS A 113 -10.38 8.25 1.66
C HIS A 113 -9.59 8.07 2.96
N LEU A 114 -8.71 7.06 3.04
CA LEU A 114 -7.84 6.88 4.20
C LEU A 114 -6.78 8.00 4.30
N ILE A 115 -6.33 8.58 3.17
CA ILE A 115 -5.51 9.81 3.16
C ILE A 115 -6.31 10.98 3.73
N ASP A 116 -7.58 11.15 3.29
CA ASP A 116 -8.47 12.21 3.81
C ASP A 116 -8.62 12.14 5.33
N ILE A 117 -8.86 10.92 5.83
CA ILE A 117 -8.99 10.64 7.26
C ILE A 117 -7.69 10.93 8.00
N ALA A 118 -6.57 10.39 7.54
CA ALA A 118 -5.26 10.58 8.18
C ALA A 118 -4.91 12.07 8.33
N LEU A 119 -5.15 12.85 7.28
CA LEU A 119 -4.91 14.31 7.31
C LEU A 119 -5.92 15.08 8.18
N LYS A 120 -7.06 14.51 8.57
CA LYS A 120 -8.00 15.11 9.54
C LYS A 120 -7.63 14.79 11.00
N VAL A 121 -6.83 13.74 11.26
CA VAL A 121 -6.39 13.40 12.62
C VAL A 121 -5.48 14.52 13.17
N PRO A 122 -5.79 15.16 14.32
CA PRO A 122 -5.09 16.37 14.79
C PRO A 122 -3.59 16.18 15.04
N CYS A 123 -3.16 14.98 15.40
CA CYS A 123 -1.77 14.66 15.71
C CYS A 123 -0.97 14.15 14.49
N VAL A 124 -1.54 14.20 13.27
CA VAL A 124 -0.87 13.93 12.02
C VAL A 124 -0.51 15.24 11.33
N ARG A 125 0.69 15.34 10.76
CA ARG A 125 1.14 16.48 9.96
C ARG A 125 0.23 16.69 8.76
N LYS A 126 0.01 17.96 8.36
CA LYS A 126 -0.98 18.33 7.33
C LYS A 126 -0.34 18.58 5.96
N GLU A 127 0.98 18.62 5.89
CA GLU A 127 1.76 18.97 4.71
C GLU A 127 1.71 17.88 3.63
N GLY A 128 1.33 16.66 4.03
CA GLY A 128 1.20 15.53 3.13
C GLY A 128 1.24 14.18 3.86
N ILE A 129 1.35 13.12 3.07
CA ILE A 129 1.39 11.75 3.55
C ILE A 129 2.50 10.96 2.83
N TYR A 130 3.14 10.04 3.52
CA TYR A 130 3.96 9.02 2.87
C TYR A 130 3.13 7.78 2.55
N MET A 131 3.57 6.99 1.59
CA MET A 131 2.87 5.77 1.23
C MET A 131 3.84 4.60 1.03
N VAL A 132 3.46 3.41 1.47
CA VAL A 132 4.22 2.18 1.22
C VAL A 132 3.26 1.10 0.72
N GLY A 133 3.67 0.39 -0.33
CA GLY A 133 2.90 -0.73 -0.87
C GLY A 133 3.71 -2.00 -1.04
N HIS A 134 3.09 -3.13 -0.68
CA HIS A 134 3.65 -4.46 -0.86
C HIS A 134 2.86 -5.27 -1.87
N SER A 135 3.55 -5.94 -2.82
CA SER A 135 2.89 -6.86 -3.75
C SER A 135 1.77 -6.16 -4.55
N ARG A 136 0.53 -6.64 -4.52
CA ARG A 136 -0.64 -5.91 -5.03
C ARG A 136 -0.73 -4.49 -4.48
N GLY A 137 -0.39 -4.29 -3.19
CA GLY A 137 -0.35 -2.95 -2.58
C GLY A 137 0.61 -1.99 -3.28
N GLY A 138 1.62 -2.50 -4.00
CA GLY A 138 2.46 -1.71 -4.89
C GLY A 138 1.65 -1.11 -6.05
N MET A 139 0.79 -1.90 -6.69
CA MET A 139 -0.15 -1.41 -7.71
C MET A 139 -1.10 -0.35 -7.14
N MET A 140 -1.68 -0.59 -5.95
CA MET A 140 -2.52 0.39 -5.27
C MET A 140 -1.78 1.70 -5.02
N THR A 141 -0.49 1.60 -4.61
CA THR A 141 0.39 2.75 -4.37
C THR A 141 0.68 3.51 -5.67
N TYR A 142 1.05 2.83 -6.75
CA TYR A 142 1.25 3.49 -8.05
C TYR A 142 -0.01 4.23 -8.50
N ARG A 143 -1.19 3.61 -8.38
CA ARG A 143 -2.46 4.24 -8.73
C ARG A 143 -2.75 5.48 -7.88
N ALA A 144 -2.58 5.39 -6.56
CA ALA A 144 -2.75 6.52 -5.67
C ALA A 144 -1.77 7.66 -6.01
N CYS A 145 -0.49 7.34 -6.27
CA CYS A 145 0.54 8.31 -6.66
C CYS A 145 0.28 9.01 -8.01
N ALA A 146 -0.55 8.43 -8.87
CA ALA A 146 -0.93 9.05 -10.14
C ALA A 146 -2.13 10.01 -10.01
N ILE A 147 -2.91 9.94 -8.92
CA ILE A 147 -4.16 10.69 -8.76
C ILE A 147 -4.16 11.65 -7.57
N ASP A 148 -3.32 11.42 -6.55
CA ASP A 148 -3.32 12.23 -5.33
C ASP A 148 -1.95 12.89 -5.06
N LYS A 149 -1.90 14.19 -5.25
CA LYS A 149 -0.70 15.01 -5.05
C LYS A 149 -0.34 15.28 -3.57
N ARG A 150 -1.20 14.85 -2.62
CA ARG A 150 -0.91 14.95 -1.18
C ARG A 150 0.08 13.88 -0.72
N ILE A 151 0.33 12.87 -1.53
CA ILE A 151 1.41 11.90 -1.31
C ILE A 151 2.73 12.60 -1.58
N ARG A 152 3.63 12.62 -0.59
CA ARG A 152 4.92 13.32 -0.67
C ARG A 152 6.00 12.48 -1.36
N ALA A 153 6.09 11.21 -0.95
CA ALA A 153 6.95 10.20 -1.55
C ALA A 153 6.37 8.81 -1.25
N ALA A 154 6.72 7.82 -2.06
CA ALA A 154 6.24 6.46 -1.84
C ALA A 154 7.34 5.40 -2.01
N GLY A 155 7.20 4.31 -1.23
CA GLY A 155 8.02 3.12 -1.30
C GLY A 155 7.19 1.92 -1.79
N ILE A 156 7.71 1.20 -2.76
CA ILE A 156 7.10 -0.01 -3.28
C ILE A 156 8.07 -1.17 -3.05
N HIS A 157 7.63 -2.23 -2.39
CA HIS A 157 8.44 -3.42 -2.27
C HIS A 157 7.74 -4.64 -2.83
N ALA A 158 8.44 -5.38 -3.69
CA ALA A 158 7.93 -6.53 -4.41
C ALA A 158 6.57 -6.23 -5.08
N GLY A 159 6.46 -5.03 -5.70
CA GLY A 159 5.18 -4.46 -6.14
C GLY A 159 4.79 -4.82 -7.56
N LEU A 160 3.50 -5.10 -7.77
CA LEU A 160 2.92 -5.33 -9.09
C LEU A 160 2.89 -4.01 -9.88
N ALA A 161 3.54 -3.97 -11.04
CA ALA A 161 3.61 -2.82 -11.93
C ALA A 161 2.97 -3.07 -13.32
N ASP A 162 2.81 -4.34 -13.70
CA ASP A 162 2.25 -4.78 -14.98
C ASP A 162 1.29 -5.97 -14.74
N ALA A 163 -0.01 -5.73 -14.83
CA ALA A 163 -1.04 -6.73 -14.59
C ALA A 163 -1.13 -7.78 -15.69
N PHE A 164 -0.67 -7.48 -16.91
CA PHE A 164 -0.61 -8.46 -18.00
C PHE A 164 0.43 -9.54 -17.70
N ILE A 165 1.65 -9.13 -17.31
CA ILE A 165 2.69 -10.09 -16.90
C ILE A 165 2.23 -10.91 -15.68
N MET A 166 1.55 -10.24 -14.72
CA MET A 166 1.03 -10.94 -13.55
C MET A 166 0.04 -12.03 -13.94
N TYR A 167 -0.87 -11.73 -14.85
CA TYR A 167 -1.84 -12.71 -15.37
C TYR A 167 -1.18 -13.84 -16.12
N ASP A 168 -0.26 -13.56 -17.05
CA ASP A 168 0.38 -14.57 -17.90
C ASP A 168 1.25 -15.54 -17.11
N ARG A 169 1.83 -15.08 -15.99
CA ARG A 169 2.76 -15.89 -15.22
C ARG A 169 2.12 -17.07 -14.49
N PHE A 170 0.89 -16.98 -14.06
CA PHE A 170 0.24 -17.94 -13.17
C PHE A 170 -0.61 -18.98 -13.90
N HIS A 171 -0.14 -19.50 -15.03
CA HIS A 171 -0.93 -20.45 -15.83
C HIS A 171 -0.63 -21.93 -15.60
N ASP A 172 0.43 -22.28 -14.84
CA ASP A 172 0.92 -23.67 -14.73
C ASP A 172 1.30 -24.09 -13.30
N GLY A 173 0.57 -23.70 -12.26
CA GLY A 173 0.97 -24.03 -10.89
C GLY A 173 -0.17 -24.29 -9.89
N GLU A 174 0.21 -24.75 -8.70
CA GLU A 174 -0.71 -24.93 -7.56
C GLU A 174 -1.41 -23.63 -7.11
N TYR A 175 -0.89 -22.48 -7.54
CA TYR A 175 -1.41 -21.14 -7.21
C TYR A 175 -1.77 -20.40 -8.48
N ASP A 176 -2.99 -20.58 -8.93
CA ASP A 176 -3.53 -19.88 -10.10
C ASP A 176 -4.25 -18.59 -9.68
N MET A 177 -3.58 -17.45 -9.86
CA MET A 177 -4.20 -16.14 -9.65
C MET A 177 -5.07 -15.68 -10.82
N ARG A 178 -5.08 -16.37 -11.95
CA ARG A 178 -5.83 -15.93 -13.13
C ARG A 178 -7.31 -15.85 -12.85
N GLN A 179 -7.87 -16.91 -12.25
CA GLN A 179 -9.28 -16.93 -11.93
C GLN A 179 -9.64 -15.81 -10.95
N ASP A 180 -8.83 -15.61 -9.91
CA ASP A 180 -9.03 -14.50 -8.97
C ASP A 180 -8.96 -13.14 -9.67
N MET A 181 -8.00 -12.95 -10.59
CA MET A 181 -7.91 -11.70 -11.36
C MET A 181 -9.12 -11.52 -12.29
N GLN A 182 -9.54 -12.56 -13.00
CA GLN A 182 -10.74 -12.49 -13.85
C GLN A 182 -11.99 -12.15 -13.04
N ASP A 183 -12.20 -12.82 -11.92
CA ASP A 183 -13.36 -12.59 -11.04
C ASP A 183 -13.40 -11.15 -10.49
N LEU A 184 -12.23 -10.62 -10.12
CA LEU A 184 -12.10 -9.30 -9.47
C LEU A 184 -12.01 -8.15 -10.47
N ILE A 185 -11.50 -8.41 -11.68
CA ILE A 185 -11.34 -7.40 -12.75
C ILE A 185 -12.55 -7.40 -13.69
N GLY A 186 -13.22 -8.57 -13.82
CA GLY A 186 -14.41 -8.73 -14.65
C GLY A 186 -14.18 -9.51 -15.95
N GLY A 187 -13.00 -10.12 -16.14
CA GLY A 187 -12.64 -10.92 -17.32
C GLY A 187 -11.15 -11.06 -17.53
N SER A 188 -10.74 -11.75 -18.60
CA SER A 188 -9.35 -11.92 -19.01
C SER A 188 -8.76 -10.63 -19.62
N PRO A 189 -7.41 -10.56 -19.81
CA PRO A 189 -6.79 -9.43 -20.51
C PRO A 189 -7.29 -9.22 -21.94
N GLU A 190 -7.70 -10.27 -22.62
CA GLU A 190 -8.27 -10.21 -23.97
C GLU A 190 -9.67 -9.61 -23.96
N GLU A 191 -10.46 -9.90 -22.92
CA GLU A 191 -11.83 -9.40 -22.75
C GLU A 191 -11.87 -7.98 -22.16
N MET A 192 -10.93 -7.66 -21.25
CA MET A 192 -10.89 -6.43 -20.47
C MET A 192 -9.54 -5.70 -20.56
N PRO A 193 -8.98 -5.48 -21.78
CA PRO A 193 -7.61 -4.96 -21.94
C PRO A 193 -7.40 -3.59 -21.28
N GLU A 194 -8.42 -2.72 -21.27
CA GLU A 194 -8.33 -1.40 -20.65
C GLU A 194 -8.25 -1.48 -19.11
N GLU A 195 -8.93 -2.46 -18.51
CA GLU A 195 -8.90 -2.67 -17.07
C GLU A 195 -7.54 -3.22 -16.61
N TYR A 196 -6.91 -4.11 -17.39
CA TYR A 196 -5.54 -4.55 -17.14
C TYR A 196 -4.54 -3.42 -17.36
N ALA A 197 -4.68 -2.63 -18.42
CA ALA A 197 -3.84 -1.46 -18.66
C ALA A 197 -3.96 -0.41 -17.53
N ARG A 198 -5.18 -0.18 -17.02
CA ARG A 198 -5.43 0.71 -15.88
C ARG A 198 -4.70 0.27 -14.61
N ARG A 199 -4.48 -1.05 -14.43
CA ARG A 199 -3.76 -1.67 -13.30
C ARG A 199 -2.27 -1.84 -13.56
N SER A 200 -1.80 -1.48 -14.76
CA SER A 200 -0.41 -1.61 -15.19
C SER A 200 0.28 -0.24 -15.21
N ALA A 201 0.96 0.10 -14.11
CA ALA A 201 1.64 1.40 -13.95
C ALA A 201 2.67 1.66 -15.04
N VAL A 202 3.26 0.62 -15.62
CA VAL A 202 4.18 0.72 -16.76
C VAL A 202 3.53 1.36 -17.99
N CYS A 203 2.19 1.28 -18.15
CA CYS A 203 1.45 1.86 -19.26
C CYS A 203 1.22 3.39 -19.13
N TRP A 204 1.40 3.94 -17.91
CA TRP A 204 1.08 5.34 -17.60
C TRP A 204 2.03 5.92 -16.54
N ALA A 205 3.30 5.52 -16.59
CA ALA A 205 4.35 5.99 -15.67
C ALA A 205 4.50 7.53 -15.70
N ASP A 206 4.22 8.16 -16.83
CA ASP A 206 4.19 9.61 -17.02
C ASP A 206 3.18 10.32 -16.10
N LYS A 207 2.13 9.63 -15.64
CA LYS A 207 1.12 10.18 -14.72
C LYS A 207 1.54 10.14 -13.25
N ILE A 208 2.61 9.46 -12.89
CA ILE A 208 3.13 9.45 -11.51
C ILE A 208 3.54 10.87 -11.12
N LEU A 209 3.03 11.33 -9.97
CA LEU A 209 3.16 12.72 -9.52
C LEU A 209 4.26 12.91 -8.46
N VAL A 210 4.78 11.83 -7.89
CA VAL A 210 5.61 11.85 -6.67
C VAL A 210 6.87 11.00 -6.82
N PRO A 211 7.95 11.30 -6.06
CA PRO A 211 9.15 10.48 -6.03
C PRO A 211 8.89 9.07 -5.52
N LEU A 212 9.49 8.06 -6.15
CA LEU A 212 9.31 6.65 -5.85
C LEU A 212 10.61 5.93 -5.51
N ILE A 213 10.60 5.07 -4.47
CA ILE A 213 11.63 4.05 -4.30
C ILE A 213 11.01 2.66 -4.54
N ILE A 214 11.65 1.85 -5.37
CA ILE A 214 11.24 0.49 -5.70
C ILE A 214 12.28 -0.47 -5.14
N CYS A 215 11.83 -1.40 -4.31
CA CYS A 215 12.64 -2.41 -3.64
C CYS A 215 12.23 -3.80 -4.14
N GLN A 216 13.16 -4.57 -4.75
CA GLN A 216 12.83 -5.85 -5.37
C GLN A 216 13.89 -6.91 -5.06
N GLY A 217 13.44 -8.12 -4.73
CA GLY A 217 14.29 -9.29 -4.54
C GLY A 217 14.50 -10.08 -5.83
N THR A 218 15.73 -10.59 -6.07
CA THR A 218 16.02 -11.36 -7.29
C THR A 218 15.40 -12.77 -7.29
N ASN A 219 15.08 -13.32 -6.11
CA ASN A 219 14.43 -14.63 -5.96
C ASN A 219 12.91 -14.52 -5.72
N ASP A 220 12.33 -13.36 -6.01
CA ASP A 220 10.88 -13.20 -5.94
C ASP A 220 10.22 -13.95 -7.10
N TRP A 221 9.57 -15.07 -6.76
CA TRP A 221 8.85 -15.89 -7.74
C TRP A 221 7.38 -15.47 -7.90
N ARG A 222 6.83 -14.65 -6.97
CA ARG A 222 5.44 -14.17 -6.99
C ARG A 222 5.31 -12.95 -7.89
N VAL A 223 6.01 -11.88 -7.52
CA VAL A 223 6.13 -10.67 -8.34
C VAL A 223 7.57 -10.62 -8.84
N ILE A 224 7.76 -11.17 -10.04
CA ILE A 224 9.10 -11.36 -10.60
C ILE A 224 9.85 -10.04 -10.79
N PRO A 225 11.19 -10.06 -10.71
CA PRO A 225 12.03 -8.85 -10.85
C PRO A 225 11.79 -8.05 -12.12
N GLU A 226 11.28 -8.69 -13.18
CA GLU A 226 10.92 -8.03 -14.42
C GLU A 226 9.89 -6.90 -14.23
N GLN A 227 8.97 -7.06 -13.28
CA GLN A 227 8.00 -6.02 -12.91
C GLN A 227 8.70 -4.73 -12.49
N ALA A 228 9.71 -4.84 -11.62
CA ALA A 228 10.49 -3.71 -11.15
C ALA A 228 11.37 -3.11 -12.26
N TYR A 229 12.02 -3.93 -13.07
CA TYR A 229 12.85 -3.46 -14.17
C TYR A 229 12.04 -2.73 -15.25
N LYS A 230 10.84 -3.23 -15.60
CA LYS A 230 9.94 -2.55 -16.55
C LYS A 230 9.46 -1.21 -16.00
N MET A 231 9.14 -1.16 -14.69
CA MET A 231 8.68 0.07 -14.07
C MET A 231 9.81 1.12 -13.97
N ASP A 232 11.01 0.72 -13.59
CA ASP A 232 12.22 1.56 -13.56
C ASP A 232 12.49 2.18 -14.95
N LYS A 233 12.43 1.36 -16.00
CA LYS A 233 12.57 1.83 -17.37
C LYS A 233 11.48 2.83 -17.75
N ALA A 234 10.21 2.53 -17.45
CA ALA A 234 9.09 3.40 -17.79
C ALA A 234 9.15 4.75 -17.06
N LEU A 235 9.55 4.74 -15.77
CA LEU A 235 9.76 5.97 -15.00
C LEU A 235 10.93 6.79 -15.53
N SER A 236 12.05 6.14 -15.92
CA SER A 236 13.21 6.79 -16.52
C SER A 236 12.84 7.47 -17.85
N GLU A 237 12.12 6.76 -18.73
CA GLU A 237 11.65 7.29 -20.02
C GLU A 237 10.67 8.46 -19.83
N ALA A 238 9.87 8.43 -18.75
CA ALA A 238 8.96 9.50 -18.38
C ALA A 238 9.61 10.67 -17.62
N GLY A 239 10.92 10.58 -17.31
CA GLY A 239 11.66 11.60 -16.57
C GLY A 239 11.18 11.77 -15.13
N LYS A 240 10.69 10.68 -14.49
CA LYS A 240 10.19 10.71 -13.13
C LYS A 240 11.30 10.43 -12.11
N GLU A 241 11.27 11.15 -10.99
CA GLU A 241 12.19 10.92 -9.89
C GLU A 241 11.90 9.59 -9.23
N HIS A 242 12.88 8.66 -9.30
CA HIS A 242 12.74 7.35 -8.71
C HIS A 242 14.10 6.71 -8.41
N LYS A 243 14.07 5.65 -7.60
CA LYS A 243 15.22 4.84 -7.25
C LYS A 243 14.82 3.37 -7.27
N LEU A 244 15.59 2.53 -7.94
CA LEU A 244 15.44 1.08 -7.90
C LEU A 244 16.55 0.48 -7.04
N ILE A 245 16.17 -0.36 -6.05
CA ILE A 245 17.11 -1.17 -5.26
C ILE A 245 16.79 -2.64 -5.46
N ILE A 246 17.79 -3.39 -5.91
CA ILE A 246 17.70 -4.84 -6.09
C ILE A 246 18.43 -5.52 -4.93
N TYR A 247 17.74 -6.44 -4.25
CA TYR A 247 18.28 -7.25 -3.16
C TYR A 247 18.57 -8.65 -3.68
N GLU A 248 19.85 -8.96 -3.86
CA GLU A 248 20.30 -10.25 -4.41
C GLU A 248 19.92 -11.40 -3.47
N GLY A 249 19.33 -12.45 -4.02
CA GLY A 249 18.90 -13.63 -3.29
C GLY A 249 17.63 -13.46 -2.42
N ALA A 250 17.10 -12.25 -2.30
CA ALA A 250 15.91 -12.00 -1.50
C ALA A 250 14.64 -12.46 -2.20
N ASP A 251 13.69 -12.98 -1.43
CA ASP A 251 12.38 -13.43 -1.88
C ASP A 251 11.32 -12.30 -1.86
N HIS A 252 10.05 -12.65 -2.10
CA HIS A 252 8.90 -11.73 -2.10
C HIS A 252 8.73 -10.93 -0.81
N SER A 253 9.20 -11.44 0.33
CA SER A 253 9.04 -10.79 1.64
C SER A 253 10.10 -9.72 1.91
N LEU A 254 11.22 -9.73 1.18
CA LEU A 254 12.46 -8.98 1.43
C LEU A 254 12.99 -9.12 2.86
N LYS A 255 12.63 -10.24 3.53
CA LYS A 255 13.04 -10.49 4.92
C LYS A 255 14.58 -10.59 5.01
N GLY A 256 15.15 -9.92 6.00
CA GLY A 256 16.60 -9.92 6.22
C GLY A 256 17.38 -8.90 5.37
N THR A 257 16.69 -8.12 4.53
CA THR A 257 17.29 -7.00 3.78
C THR A 257 17.11 -5.67 4.53
N THR A 258 17.71 -4.61 3.99
CA THR A 258 17.62 -3.24 4.51
C THR A 258 16.42 -2.46 3.96
N TYR A 259 15.48 -3.07 3.23
CA TYR A 259 14.46 -2.37 2.47
C TYR A 259 13.65 -1.33 3.27
N ILE A 260 13.38 -1.60 4.57
CA ILE A 260 12.67 -0.63 5.41
C ILE A 260 13.53 0.60 5.65
N ALA A 261 14.81 0.39 6.01
CA ALA A 261 15.73 1.49 6.23
C ALA A 261 15.93 2.32 4.96
N ASP A 262 16.01 1.65 3.80
CA ASP A 262 16.14 2.31 2.51
C ASP A 262 14.90 3.14 2.15
N VAL A 263 13.68 2.64 2.43
CA VAL A 263 12.43 3.38 2.24
C VAL A 263 12.34 4.57 3.20
N LEU A 264 12.74 4.40 4.48
CA LEU A 264 12.72 5.50 5.44
C LEU A 264 13.76 6.58 5.09
N ALA A 265 14.95 6.19 4.64
CA ALA A 265 15.95 7.12 4.13
C ALA A 265 15.45 7.91 2.91
N TRP A 266 14.70 7.26 2.01
CA TRP A 266 14.03 7.93 0.89
C TRP A 266 13.01 8.97 1.35
N PHE A 267 12.27 8.70 2.42
CA PHE A 267 11.35 9.68 3.00
C PHE A 267 12.08 10.85 3.66
N ASP A 268 13.25 10.61 4.28
CA ASP A 268 14.08 11.67 4.84
C ASP A 268 14.68 12.59 3.77
N GLU A 269 14.94 12.06 2.56
CA GLU A 269 15.34 12.84 1.38
C GLU A 269 14.19 13.69 0.81
N HIS A 270 12.93 13.34 1.13
CA HIS A 270 11.71 14.01 0.67
C HIS A 270 10.80 14.45 1.84
N PRO A 271 11.25 15.39 2.70
CA PRO A 271 10.53 15.73 3.94
C PRO A 271 9.16 16.38 3.67
N LEU A 272 8.22 16.13 4.63
CA LEU A 272 6.93 16.82 4.73
C LEU A 272 7.12 18.24 5.24
#